data_5120846d7be2d84c0c3780c90b053d44
#
_entry.id   5120846d7be2d84c0c3780c90b053d44
#
_cell.length_a   1.000
_cell.length_b   1.000
_cell.length_c   1.000
_cell.angle_alpha   90.00
_cell.angle_beta   90.00
_cell.angle_gamma   90.00
#
_symmetry.space_group_name_H-M   'P 1'
#
loop_
_entity.id
_entity.type
_entity.pdbx_description
1 polymer ?
#
loop_
_entity_poly.entity_id
_entity_poly.type
_entity_poly.pdbx_seq_one_letter_code
_entity_poly.pdbx_strand_id
1 'polypeptide(L)'
;MSAKYGQILVPYDGSKYYKKSFEEAIEIARKFGSKIYLLHVIDALTAIPPVDGDPDYAIEMKKFQLVLRNAVSKSDLVLRNEVLRCKEKDVSADYRVIIGSAADVILKFAKKTEIDMIVMGSQGLSGIRKIMALGSVSRKVSELAQCPVLLVR
;
A
#
# COMPACT_ATOMS: atom_id res chain seq x y z
N MET A 1 -10.19 -25.67 -8.40
CA MET A 1 -10.49 -24.39 -9.10
C MET A 1 -10.00 -23.24 -8.26
N SER A 2 -9.17 -22.37 -8.80
CA SER A 2 -8.83 -21.13 -8.10
C SER A 2 -10.08 -20.25 -8.03
N ALA A 3 -10.31 -19.62 -6.86
CA ALA A 3 -11.36 -18.62 -6.73
C ALA A 3 -11.12 -17.48 -7.72
N LYS A 4 -12.19 -16.93 -8.31
CA LYS A 4 -12.10 -15.85 -9.32
C LYS A 4 -11.26 -14.66 -8.84
N TYR A 5 -11.24 -14.41 -7.53
CA TYR A 5 -10.46 -13.36 -6.88
C TYR A 5 -9.72 -13.97 -5.68
N GLY A 6 -8.85 -14.94 -5.96
CA GLY A 6 -8.13 -15.66 -4.90
C GLY A 6 -7.15 -14.81 -4.11
N GLN A 7 -6.58 -13.79 -4.74
CA GLN A 7 -5.57 -12.89 -4.15
C GLN A 7 -5.95 -11.43 -4.38
N ILE A 8 -6.18 -10.71 -3.29
CA ILE A 8 -6.57 -9.29 -3.28
C ILE A 8 -5.43 -8.47 -2.69
N LEU A 9 -4.99 -7.44 -3.40
CA LEU A 9 -4.02 -6.46 -2.90
C LEU A 9 -4.74 -5.21 -2.41
N VAL A 10 -4.41 -4.80 -1.19
CA VAL A 10 -4.92 -3.55 -0.58
C VAL A 10 -3.73 -2.67 -0.21
N PRO A 11 -3.41 -1.65 -1.01
CA PRO A 11 -2.40 -0.67 -0.65
C PRO A 11 -2.80 0.14 0.59
N TYR A 12 -1.90 0.25 1.56
CA TYR A 12 -2.08 1.00 2.80
C TYR A 12 -1.38 2.35 2.70
N ASP A 13 -2.08 3.42 3.07
CA ASP A 13 -1.52 4.77 3.20
C ASP A 13 -1.98 5.50 4.48
N GLY A 14 -2.78 4.85 5.32
CA GLY A 14 -3.32 5.43 6.55
C GLY A 14 -4.45 6.42 6.37
N SER A 15 -4.91 6.66 5.14
CA SER A 15 -6.01 7.59 4.85
C SER A 15 -7.39 7.02 5.22
N LYS A 16 -8.39 7.89 5.27
CA LYS A 16 -9.80 7.47 5.40
C LYS A 16 -10.28 6.62 4.22
N TYR A 17 -9.73 6.85 3.04
CA TYR A 17 -10.04 6.09 1.82
C TYR A 17 -9.49 4.67 1.91
N TYR A 18 -8.29 4.49 2.49
CA TYR A 18 -7.76 3.17 2.80
C TYR A 18 -8.72 2.40 3.71
N LYS A 19 -9.19 3.00 4.80
CA LYS A 19 -10.11 2.33 5.73
C LYS A 19 -11.33 1.78 5.02
N LYS A 20 -11.94 2.57 4.15
CA LYS A 20 -13.08 2.15 3.35
C LYS A 20 -12.73 1.03 2.37
N SER A 21 -11.61 1.14 1.66
CA SER A 21 -11.16 0.12 0.71
C SER A 21 -10.83 -1.20 1.41
N PHE A 22 -10.26 -1.13 2.62
CA PHE A 22 -9.96 -2.32 3.42
C PHE A 22 -11.23 -3.06 3.87
N GLU A 23 -12.26 -2.35 4.33
CA GLU A 23 -13.55 -2.97 4.68
C GLU A 23 -14.21 -3.62 3.45
N GLU A 24 -14.21 -2.97 2.30
CA GLU A 24 -14.68 -3.58 1.04
C GLU A 24 -13.90 -4.83 0.66
N ALA A 25 -12.57 -4.79 0.78
CA ALA A 25 -11.72 -5.94 0.49
C ALA A 25 -12.03 -7.13 1.41
N ILE A 26 -12.28 -6.88 2.69
CA ILE A 26 -12.68 -7.93 3.66
C ILE A 26 -14.00 -8.57 3.25
N GLU A 27 -15.00 -7.77 2.88
CA GLU A 27 -16.30 -8.30 2.43
C GLU A 27 -16.17 -9.16 1.15
N ILE A 28 -15.38 -8.70 0.20
CA ILE A 28 -15.07 -9.47 -1.01
C ILE A 28 -14.34 -10.77 -0.66
N ALA A 29 -13.31 -10.68 0.20
CA ALA A 29 -12.52 -11.83 0.59
C ALA A 29 -13.35 -12.91 1.31
N ARG A 30 -14.29 -12.51 2.16
CA ARG A 30 -15.21 -13.43 2.82
C ARG A 30 -16.12 -14.17 1.83
N LYS A 31 -16.60 -13.46 0.80
CA LYS A 31 -17.49 -14.05 -0.20
C LYS A 31 -16.76 -15.03 -1.14
N PHE A 32 -15.54 -14.72 -1.51
CA PHE A 32 -14.78 -15.49 -2.50
C PHE A 32 -13.72 -16.42 -1.91
N GLY A 33 -13.52 -16.39 -0.58
CA GLY A 33 -12.43 -17.15 0.05
C GLY A 33 -11.05 -16.63 -0.30
N SER A 34 -10.92 -15.31 -0.51
CA SER A 34 -9.69 -14.69 -0.97
C SER A 34 -8.67 -14.51 0.16
N LYS A 35 -7.39 -14.47 -0.20
CA LYS A 35 -6.33 -13.98 0.67
C LYS A 35 -6.08 -12.50 0.40
N ILE A 36 -5.97 -11.70 1.46
CA ILE A 36 -5.63 -10.28 1.38
C ILE A 36 -4.12 -10.09 1.56
N TYR A 37 -3.52 -9.28 0.70
CA TYR A 37 -2.17 -8.74 0.86
C TYR A 37 -2.26 -7.25 1.14
N LEU A 38 -1.79 -6.83 2.31
CA LEU A 38 -1.64 -5.43 2.67
C LEU A 38 -0.24 -4.97 2.27
N LEU A 39 -0.15 -3.87 1.58
CA LEU A 39 1.13 -3.32 1.11
C LEU A 39 1.25 -1.85 1.49
N HIS A 40 2.21 -1.54 2.34
CA HIS A 40 2.62 -0.15 2.58
C HIS A 40 3.90 0.14 1.82
N VAL A 41 3.86 1.16 0.99
CA VAL A 41 5.04 1.68 0.28
C VAL A 41 5.48 2.97 0.95
N ILE A 42 6.70 2.97 1.47
CA ILE A 42 7.32 4.17 2.03
C ILE A 42 8.10 4.86 0.92
N ASP A 43 7.62 6.03 0.49
CA ASP A 43 8.35 6.86 -0.47
C ASP A 43 9.43 7.66 0.25
N ALA A 44 10.62 7.10 0.27
CA ALA A 44 11.79 7.72 0.88
C ALA A 44 12.75 8.34 -0.15
N LEU A 45 12.46 8.18 -1.44
CA LEU A 45 13.37 8.61 -2.52
C LEU A 45 13.53 10.13 -2.56
N THR A 46 12.49 10.87 -2.22
CA THR A 46 12.51 12.34 -2.17
C THR A 46 13.18 12.91 -0.92
N ALA A 47 13.42 12.09 0.08
CA ALA A 47 14.01 12.48 1.36
C ALA A 47 15.49 12.12 1.49
N ILE A 48 16.08 11.47 0.48
CA ILE A 48 17.49 11.12 0.48
C ILE A 48 18.33 12.41 0.44
N PRO A 49 19.26 12.63 1.41
CA PRO A 49 20.13 13.79 1.39
C PRO A 49 20.95 13.86 0.09
N PRO A 50 21.11 15.04 -0.50
CA PRO A 50 21.93 15.18 -1.71
C PRO A 50 23.39 14.86 -1.43
N VAL A 51 24.06 14.17 -2.37
CA VAL A 51 25.47 13.82 -2.29
C VAL A 51 26.30 14.99 -2.82
N ASP A 52 26.67 15.91 -1.95
CA ASP A 52 27.34 17.16 -2.36
C ASP A 52 28.73 17.36 -1.75
N GLY A 53 29.39 16.30 -1.30
CA GLY A 53 30.70 16.43 -0.65
C GLY A 53 30.65 17.26 0.65
N ASP A 54 29.48 17.47 1.21
CA ASP A 54 29.27 18.15 2.48
C ASP A 54 29.89 17.32 3.61
N PRO A 55 30.74 17.90 4.47
CA PRO A 55 31.28 17.22 5.65
C PRO A 55 30.21 16.60 6.55
N ASP A 56 29.01 17.19 6.59
CA ASP A 56 27.90 16.74 7.42
C ASP A 56 27.03 15.63 6.77
N TYR A 57 27.30 15.27 5.51
CA TYR A 57 26.55 14.26 4.77
C TYR A 57 26.40 12.93 5.53
N ALA A 58 27.49 12.46 6.17
CA ALA A 58 27.47 11.21 6.93
C ALA A 58 26.51 11.28 8.13
N ILE A 59 26.42 12.44 8.78
CA ILE A 59 25.51 12.69 9.92
C ILE A 59 24.07 12.73 9.43
N GLU A 60 23.81 13.45 8.34
CA GLU A 60 22.49 13.54 7.72
C GLU A 60 22.00 12.19 7.23
N MET A 61 22.88 11.38 6.62
CA MET A 61 22.54 10.04 6.19
C MET A 61 22.20 9.13 7.36
N LYS A 62 22.90 9.20 8.48
CA LYS A 62 22.57 8.45 9.70
C LYS A 62 21.20 8.84 10.26
N LYS A 63 20.90 10.14 10.30
CA LYS A 63 19.57 10.63 10.71
C LYS A 63 18.48 10.12 9.79
N PHE A 64 18.69 10.20 8.49
CA PHE A 64 17.77 9.68 7.48
C PHE A 64 17.51 8.18 7.65
N GLN A 65 18.55 7.38 7.83
CA GLN A 65 18.44 5.94 8.07
C GLN A 65 17.64 5.63 9.35
N LEU A 66 17.84 6.40 10.41
CA LEU A 66 17.08 6.23 11.65
C LEU A 66 15.60 6.54 11.47
N VAL A 67 15.27 7.65 10.80
CA VAL A 67 13.88 8.03 10.48
C VAL A 67 13.22 6.95 9.64
N LEU A 68 13.92 6.45 8.63
CA LEU A 68 13.41 5.40 7.76
C LEU A 68 13.16 4.09 8.52
N ARG A 69 14.10 3.68 9.36
CA ARG A 69 13.95 2.49 10.21
C ARG A 69 12.75 2.61 11.15
N ASN A 70 12.55 3.77 11.76
CA ASN A 70 11.41 4.04 12.62
C ASN A 70 10.09 4.00 11.83
N ALA A 71 10.07 4.55 10.62
CA ALA A 71 8.90 4.50 9.75
C ALA A 71 8.53 3.06 9.36
N VAL A 72 9.51 2.24 9.02
CA VAL A 72 9.32 0.81 8.71
C VAL A 72 8.75 0.07 9.93
N SER A 73 9.35 0.26 11.11
CA SER A 73 8.90 -0.39 12.35
C SER A 73 7.47 -0.01 12.72
N LYS A 74 7.12 1.27 12.57
CA LYS A 74 5.76 1.76 12.80
C LYS A 74 4.75 1.15 11.84
N SER A 75 5.10 1.08 10.57
CA SER A 75 4.26 0.46 9.54
C SER A 75 4.06 -1.02 9.78
N ASP A 76 5.12 -1.74 10.16
CA ASP A 76 5.08 -3.16 10.50
C ASP A 76 4.07 -3.42 11.62
N LEU A 77 4.11 -2.63 12.69
CA LEU A 77 3.19 -2.76 13.81
C LEU A 77 1.73 -2.53 13.40
N VAL A 78 1.47 -1.48 12.62
CA VAL A 78 0.12 -1.15 12.14
C VAL A 78 -0.43 -2.27 11.24
N LEU A 79 0.34 -2.72 10.25
CA LEU A 79 -0.11 -3.74 9.30
C LEU A 79 -0.28 -5.10 9.97
N ARG A 80 0.54 -5.42 10.95
CA ARG A 80 0.34 -6.62 11.77
C ARG A 80 -1.01 -6.62 12.48
N ASN A 81 -1.42 -5.49 13.04
CA ASN A 81 -2.73 -5.33 13.65
C ASN A 81 -3.87 -5.47 12.61
N GLU A 82 -3.69 -4.94 11.41
CA GLU A 82 -4.68 -5.10 10.34
C GLU A 82 -4.82 -6.57 9.90
N VAL A 83 -3.73 -7.31 9.85
CA VAL A 83 -3.76 -8.78 9.59
C VAL A 83 -4.53 -9.51 10.69
N LEU A 84 -4.35 -9.14 11.95
CA LEU A 84 -5.14 -9.71 13.07
C LEU A 84 -6.64 -9.41 12.90
N ARG A 85 -7.01 -8.21 12.48
CA ARG A 85 -8.41 -7.87 12.17
C ARG A 85 -8.99 -8.74 11.06
N CYS A 86 -8.22 -9.06 10.03
CA CYS A 86 -8.64 -10.00 9.00
C CYS A 86 -8.92 -11.39 9.59
N LYS A 87 -8.01 -11.86 10.43
CA LYS A 87 -8.13 -13.17 11.11
C LYS A 87 -9.39 -13.27 11.98
N GLU A 88 -9.73 -12.20 12.70
CA GLU A 88 -10.96 -12.11 13.50
C GLU A 88 -12.25 -12.22 12.64
N LYS A 89 -12.13 -11.91 11.35
CA LYS A 89 -13.22 -12.00 10.37
C LYS A 89 -13.12 -13.24 9.46
N ASP A 90 -12.30 -14.22 9.85
CA ASP A 90 -12.04 -15.46 9.10
C ASP A 90 -11.48 -15.20 7.68
N VAL A 91 -10.69 -14.13 7.52
CA VAL A 91 -10.01 -13.78 6.27
C VAL A 91 -8.51 -14.01 6.41
N SER A 92 -7.93 -14.80 5.50
CA SER A 92 -6.48 -14.97 5.42
C SER A 92 -5.83 -13.68 4.91
N ALA A 93 -4.78 -13.24 5.59
CA ALA A 93 -4.06 -12.04 5.20
C ALA A 93 -2.56 -12.14 5.46
N ASP A 94 -1.80 -11.38 4.70
CA ASP A 94 -0.36 -11.17 4.86
C ASP A 94 -0.04 -9.70 4.56
N TYR A 95 1.16 -9.23 4.89
CA TYR A 95 1.53 -7.86 4.63
C TYR A 95 2.99 -7.72 4.21
N ARG A 96 3.29 -6.60 3.56
CA ARG A 96 4.67 -6.17 3.24
C ARG A 96 4.80 -4.67 3.43
N VAL A 97 5.99 -4.26 3.84
CA VAL A 97 6.44 -2.86 3.85
C VAL A 97 7.61 -2.76 2.89
N ILE A 98 7.49 -1.93 1.87
CA ILE A 98 8.51 -1.78 0.82
C ILE A 98 8.83 -0.30 0.65
N ILE A 99 10.10 0.01 0.47
CA ILE A 99 10.58 1.37 0.20
C ILE A 99 10.65 1.55 -1.31
N GLY A 100 10.07 2.64 -1.83
CA GLY A 100 10.10 2.94 -3.25
C GLY A 100 9.02 3.92 -3.68
N SER A 101 8.80 4.02 -4.98
CA SER A 101 7.69 4.79 -5.57
C SER A 101 6.39 4.00 -5.46
N ALA A 102 5.36 4.59 -4.83
CA ALA A 102 4.15 3.88 -4.47
C ALA A 102 3.48 3.14 -5.65
N ALA A 103 3.19 3.84 -6.74
CA ALA A 103 2.52 3.22 -7.88
C ALA A 103 3.36 2.11 -8.53
N ASP A 104 4.66 2.32 -8.68
CA ASP A 104 5.57 1.35 -9.30
C ASP A 104 5.71 0.09 -8.45
N VAL A 105 5.85 0.25 -7.15
CA VAL A 105 5.93 -0.87 -6.20
C VAL A 105 4.63 -1.67 -6.16
N ILE A 106 3.47 -1.00 -6.14
CA ILE A 106 2.15 -1.66 -6.17
C ILE A 106 2.00 -2.50 -7.43
N LEU A 107 2.30 -1.92 -8.60
CA LEU A 107 2.19 -2.62 -9.89
C LEU A 107 3.14 -3.81 -10.00
N LYS A 108 4.39 -3.64 -9.57
CA LYS A 108 5.39 -4.70 -9.56
C LYS A 108 5.01 -5.83 -8.60
N PHE A 109 4.53 -5.48 -7.40
CA PHE A 109 4.07 -6.45 -6.42
C PHE A 109 2.87 -7.24 -6.95
N ALA A 110 1.88 -6.55 -7.51
CA ALA A 110 0.69 -7.19 -8.08
C ALA A 110 1.03 -8.21 -9.17
N LYS A 111 1.96 -7.85 -10.06
CA LYS A 111 2.42 -8.76 -11.11
C LYS A 111 3.20 -9.96 -10.55
N LYS A 112 4.14 -9.72 -9.63
CA LYS A 112 5.00 -10.78 -9.06
C LYS A 112 4.22 -11.77 -8.20
N THR A 113 3.19 -11.29 -7.50
CA THR A 113 2.37 -12.09 -6.58
C THR A 113 1.13 -12.66 -7.28
N GLU A 114 0.96 -12.39 -8.58
CA GLU A 114 -0.21 -12.82 -9.35
C GLU A 114 -1.53 -12.40 -8.69
N ILE A 115 -1.62 -11.11 -8.33
CA ILE A 115 -2.81 -10.53 -7.72
C ILE A 115 -3.98 -10.55 -8.71
N ASP A 116 -5.12 -11.01 -8.26
CA ASP A 116 -6.34 -11.10 -9.07
C ASP A 116 -7.17 -9.81 -9.06
N MET A 117 -7.02 -8.98 -8.01
CA MET A 117 -7.73 -7.72 -7.87
C MET A 117 -6.96 -6.77 -6.94
N ILE A 118 -6.92 -5.49 -7.29
CA ILE A 118 -6.46 -4.43 -6.40
C ILE A 118 -7.69 -3.67 -5.88
N VAL A 119 -7.78 -3.50 -4.56
CA VAL A 119 -8.82 -2.69 -3.91
C VAL A 119 -8.13 -1.54 -3.19
N MET A 120 -8.37 -0.32 -3.62
CA MET A 120 -7.66 0.84 -3.09
C MET A 120 -8.56 2.07 -2.99
N GLY A 121 -8.18 3.00 -2.13
CA GLY A 121 -8.84 4.29 -2.04
C GLY A 121 -8.61 5.12 -3.32
N SER A 122 -9.61 5.89 -3.69
CA SER A 122 -9.53 6.78 -4.85
C SER A 122 -8.59 7.98 -4.63
N GLN A 123 -8.28 8.30 -3.36
CA GLN A 123 -7.37 9.38 -2.95
C GLN A 123 -6.53 8.93 -1.76
N GLY A 124 -5.37 9.57 -1.57
CA GLY A 124 -4.49 9.34 -0.42
C GLY A 124 -4.55 10.44 0.63
N LEU A 125 -3.54 10.47 1.50
CA LEU A 125 -3.40 11.47 2.59
C LEU A 125 -3.28 12.90 2.08
N SER A 126 -2.66 13.12 0.93
CA SER A 126 -2.44 14.44 0.33
C SER A 126 -3.67 15.03 -0.34
N GLY A 127 -4.84 14.41 -0.18
CA GLY A 127 -6.12 14.72 -0.81
C GLY A 127 -6.35 16.20 -1.05
N ILE A 128 -5.70 16.74 -2.09
CA ILE A 128 -6.01 18.06 -2.61
C ILE A 128 -7.44 17.98 -3.12
N ARG A 129 -8.29 18.78 -2.54
CA ARG A 129 -9.73 18.88 -2.76
C ARG A 129 -10.10 19.17 -4.21
N LYS A 130 -9.90 18.22 -5.09
CA LYS A 130 -10.63 18.24 -6.35
C LYS A 130 -11.69 17.15 -6.25
N ILE A 131 -12.88 17.56 -6.04
CA ILE A 131 -14.09 16.79 -5.72
C ILE A 131 -14.34 15.59 -6.64
N MET A 132 -13.62 15.45 -7.73
CA MET A 132 -13.79 14.42 -8.76
C MET A 132 -12.49 13.80 -9.28
N ALA A 133 -11.32 14.19 -8.78
CA ALA A 133 -10.05 13.69 -9.30
C ALA A 133 -9.53 12.51 -8.51
N LEU A 134 -9.03 11.49 -9.21
CA LEU A 134 -8.25 10.42 -8.62
C LEU A 134 -6.92 10.97 -8.09
N GLY A 135 -6.42 10.41 -7.00
CA GLY A 135 -5.06 10.63 -6.54
C GLY A 135 -4.04 10.14 -7.59
N SER A 136 -2.82 10.65 -7.53
CA SER A 136 -1.76 10.30 -8.51
C SER A 136 -1.46 8.80 -8.52
N VAL A 137 -1.39 8.16 -7.35
CA VAL A 137 -1.13 6.73 -7.23
C VAL A 137 -2.30 5.90 -7.77
N SER A 138 -3.53 6.20 -7.36
CA SER A 138 -4.72 5.48 -7.82
C SER A 138 -4.94 5.62 -9.31
N ARG A 139 -4.66 6.78 -9.89
CA ARG A 139 -4.71 7.01 -11.34
C ARG A 139 -3.71 6.11 -12.06
N LYS A 140 -2.43 6.17 -11.69
CA LYS A 140 -1.37 5.38 -12.34
C LYS A 140 -1.62 3.88 -12.21
N VAL A 141 -2.04 3.42 -11.03
CA VAL A 141 -2.36 2.01 -10.80
C VAL A 141 -3.55 1.58 -11.66
N SER A 142 -4.64 2.35 -11.70
CA SER A 142 -5.82 2.01 -12.51
C SER A 142 -5.55 1.99 -14.01
N GLU A 143 -4.62 2.81 -14.50
CA GLU A 143 -4.24 2.86 -15.92
C GLU A 143 -3.33 1.69 -16.32
N LEU A 144 -2.44 1.23 -15.43
CA LEU A 144 -1.35 0.31 -15.77
C LEU A 144 -1.49 -1.09 -15.18
N ALA A 145 -2.42 -1.32 -14.25
CA ALA A 145 -2.62 -2.63 -13.66
C ALA A 145 -3.10 -3.66 -14.69
N GLN A 146 -2.61 -4.89 -14.57
CA GLN A 146 -2.99 -6.01 -15.43
C GLN A 146 -4.18 -6.82 -14.85
N CYS A 147 -4.70 -6.40 -13.71
CA CYS A 147 -5.87 -6.99 -13.05
C CYS A 147 -6.92 -5.90 -12.78
N PRO A 148 -8.17 -6.28 -12.48
CA PRO A 148 -9.20 -5.34 -12.05
C PRO A 148 -8.75 -4.49 -10.86
N VAL A 149 -9.10 -3.21 -10.91
CA VAL A 149 -8.85 -2.25 -9.82
C VAL A 149 -10.18 -1.69 -9.35
N LEU A 150 -10.52 -1.94 -8.09
CA LEU A 150 -11.68 -1.36 -7.43
C LEU A 150 -11.23 -0.09 -6.68
N LEU A 151 -11.74 1.04 -7.11
CA LEU A 151 -11.50 2.34 -6.48
C LEU A 151 -12.64 2.68 -5.53
N VAL A 152 -12.33 2.85 -4.24
CA VAL A 152 -13.31 3.13 -3.18
C VAL A 152 -13.23 4.61 -2.78
N ARG A 153 -14.37 5.27 -2.68
CA ARG A 153 -14.51 6.70 -2.33
C ARG A 153 -14.97 6.92 -0.89
#